data_a497b9dd4475cbd9e185090facfdee87
#
_entry.id   a497b9dd4475cbd9e185090facfdee87
#
_cell.length_a   1.000
_cell.length_b   1.000
_cell.length_c   1.000
_cell.angle_alpha   90.00
_cell.angle_beta   90.00
_cell.angle_gamma   90.00
#
_symmetry.space_group_name_H-M   'P 1'
#
loop_
_entity.id
_entity.type
_entity.pdbx_description
1 polymer ?
#
loop_
_entity_poly.entity_id
_entity_poly.type
_entity_poly.pdbx_seq_one_letter_code
_entity_poly.pdbx_strand_id
1 'polypeptide(L)'
;MSAAIEALLAQARALRTAGQADAAAAVYRDAAARARAADAPLELAHALRHLSDLAREAGREDEALATGREALALYRAQAAPQPLDLANALRVKALALDLNDQHDAAVSLWREARGLYAGLGISAGVAECEQHLPRRAT
;
A
#
# COMPACT_ATOMS: atom_id res chain seq x y z
N MET A 1 7.69 -9.71 -17.58
CA MET A 1 6.38 -9.60 -16.92
C MET A 1 5.57 -10.84 -17.19
N SER A 2 4.95 -11.37 -16.16
CA SER A 2 4.12 -12.57 -16.30
C SER A 2 2.67 -12.18 -16.54
N ALA A 3 2.13 -12.62 -17.67
CA ALA A 3 0.70 -12.42 -17.98
C ALA A 3 -0.19 -13.08 -16.91
N ALA A 4 0.26 -14.19 -16.34
CA ALA A 4 -0.48 -14.89 -15.29
C ALA A 4 -0.58 -14.04 -14.00
N ILE A 5 0.50 -13.38 -13.61
CA ILE A 5 0.50 -12.50 -12.44
C ILE A 5 -0.40 -11.28 -12.69
N GLU A 6 -0.30 -10.67 -13.86
CA GLU A 6 -1.15 -9.54 -14.24
C GLU A 6 -2.63 -9.91 -14.22
N ALA A 7 -2.97 -11.12 -14.71
CA ALA A 7 -4.35 -11.61 -14.69
C ALA A 7 -4.86 -11.79 -13.25
N LEU A 8 -4.02 -12.30 -12.35
CA LEU A 8 -4.38 -12.45 -10.93
C LEU A 8 -4.59 -11.09 -10.27
N LEU A 9 -3.72 -10.13 -10.54
CA LEU A 9 -3.88 -8.77 -9.99
C LEU A 9 -5.19 -8.13 -10.47
N ALA A 10 -5.55 -8.31 -11.74
CA ALA A 10 -6.81 -7.80 -12.29
C ALA A 10 -8.02 -8.49 -11.66
N GLN A 11 -7.95 -9.82 -11.48
CA GLN A 11 -9.01 -10.60 -10.82
C GLN A 11 -9.21 -10.14 -9.37
N ALA A 12 -8.12 -9.98 -8.64
CA ALA A 12 -8.17 -9.53 -7.25
C ALA A 12 -8.80 -8.14 -7.12
N ARG A 13 -8.45 -7.24 -8.02
CA ARG A 13 -9.03 -5.89 -8.05
C ARG A 13 -10.53 -5.93 -8.30
N ALA A 14 -10.98 -6.77 -9.25
CA ALA A 14 -12.39 -6.95 -9.54
C ALA A 14 -13.15 -7.49 -8.34
N LEU A 15 -12.59 -8.48 -7.64
CA LEU A 15 -13.18 -9.04 -6.42
C LEU A 15 -13.31 -8.00 -5.32
N ARG A 16 -12.27 -7.18 -5.14
CA ARG A 16 -12.31 -6.10 -4.14
C ARG A 16 -13.39 -5.08 -4.47
N THR A 17 -13.50 -4.68 -5.73
CA THR A 17 -14.53 -3.75 -6.19
C THR A 17 -15.94 -4.32 -5.97
N ALA A 18 -16.09 -5.63 -6.12
CA ALA A 18 -17.37 -6.32 -5.88
C ALA A 18 -17.68 -6.53 -4.40
N GLY A 19 -16.83 -6.06 -3.49
CA GLY A 19 -17.05 -6.20 -2.06
C GLY A 19 -16.66 -7.56 -1.49
N GLN A 20 -15.96 -8.39 -2.27
CA GLN A 20 -15.54 -9.73 -1.86
C GLN A 20 -14.11 -9.68 -1.31
N ALA A 21 -13.95 -9.07 -0.13
CA ALA A 21 -12.64 -8.77 0.45
C ALA A 21 -11.81 -10.02 0.73
N ASP A 22 -12.41 -11.07 1.31
CA ASP A 22 -11.66 -12.30 1.62
C ASP A 22 -11.19 -13.01 0.37
N ALA A 23 -12.03 -13.08 -0.66
CA ALA A 23 -11.67 -13.68 -1.95
C ALA A 23 -10.57 -12.85 -2.63
N ALA A 24 -10.68 -11.53 -2.58
CA ALA A 24 -9.65 -10.63 -3.14
C ALA A 24 -8.31 -10.85 -2.43
N ALA A 25 -8.31 -10.93 -1.10
CA ALA A 25 -7.08 -11.16 -0.33
C ALA A 25 -6.41 -12.49 -0.72
N ALA A 26 -7.19 -13.54 -0.89
CA ALA A 26 -6.67 -14.84 -1.30
C ALA A 26 -5.97 -14.77 -2.66
N VAL A 27 -6.57 -14.04 -3.63
CA VAL A 27 -5.99 -13.89 -4.97
C VAL A 27 -4.75 -13.00 -4.92
N TYR A 28 -4.74 -11.92 -4.12
CA TYR A 28 -3.54 -11.10 -3.94
C TYR A 28 -2.40 -11.91 -3.31
N ARG A 29 -2.70 -12.80 -2.36
CA ARG A 29 -1.67 -13.68 -1.77
C ARG A 29 -1.09 -14.63 -2.82
N ASP A 30 -1.92 -15.20 -3.69
CA ASP A 30 -1.45 -16.04 -4.78
C ASP A 30 -0.58 -15.23 -5.75
N ALA A 31 -1.01 -14.04 -6.13
CA ALA A 31 -0.23 -13.16 -6.99
C ALA A 31 1.12 -12.81 -6.36
N ALA A 32 1.13 -12.51 -5.06
CA ALA A 32 2.37 -12.19 -4.34
C ALA A 32 3.33 -13.38 -4.33
N ALA A 33 2.83 -14.59 -4.06
CA ALA A 33 3.65 -15.79 -4.05
C ALA A 33 4.28 -16.06 -5.41
N ARG A 34 3.50 -15.90 -6.48
CA ARG A 34 3.99 -16.09 -7.86
C ARG A 34 4.99 -15.01 -8.26
N ALA A 35 4.74 -13.75 -7.87
CA ALA A 35 5.65 -12.65 -8.16
C ALA A 35 6.98 -12.82 -7.42
N ARG A 36 6.92 -13.30 -6.18
CA ARG A 36 8.12 -13.59 -5.40
C ARG A 36 8.94 -14.70 -6.05
N ALA A 37 8.28 -15.80 -6.47
CA ALA A 37 8.95 -16.91 -7.13
C ALA A 37 9.54 -16.52 -8.49
N ALA A 38 8.92 -15.61 -9.20
CA ALA A 38 9.35 -15.15 -10.52
C ALA A 38 10.35 -13.98 -10.44
N ASP A 39 10.71 -13.52 -9.24
CA ASP A 39 11.56 -12.36 -9.02
C ASP A 39 11.00 -11.13 -9.77
N ALA A 40 9.72 -10.85 -9.54
CA ALA A 40 9.00 -9.74 -10.14
C ALA A 40 8.66 -8.71 -9.06
N PRO A 41 9.61 -7.82 -8.68
CA PRO A 41 9.47 -6.97 -7.50
C PRO A 41 8.34 -5.95 -7.61
N LEU A 42 8.08 -5.40 -8.80
CA LEU A 42 7.03 -4.41 -8.95
C LEU A 42 5.64 -5.04 -8.78
N GLU A 43 5.40 -6.20 -9.40
CA GLU A 43 4.15 -6.92 -9.25
C GLU A 43 3.96 -7.38 -7.81
N LEU A 44 5.05 -7.82 -7.15
CA LEU A 44 5.02 -8.18 -5.73
C LEU A 44 4.61 -6.97 -4.88
N ALA A 45 5.20 -5.82 -5.14
CA ALA A 45 4.87 -4.60 -4.41
C ALA A 45 3.40 -4.22 -4.56
N HIS A 46 2.85 -4.32 -5.78
CA HIS A 46 1.43 -4.04 -6.02
C HIS A 46 0.53 -4.99 -5.23
N ALA A 47 0.82 -6.29 -5.25
CA ALA A 47 0.04 -7.28 -4.50
C ALA A 47 0.08 -6.99 -3.00
N LEU A 48 1.27 -6.73 -2.47
CA LEU A 48 1.46 -6.48 -1.04
C LEU A 48 0.80 -5.18 -0.57
N ARG A 49 0.80 -4.15 -1.40
CA ARG A 49 0.13 -2.89 -1.07
C ARG A 49 -1.37 -3.10 -0.88
N HIS A 50 -2.01 -3.82 -1.79
CA HIS A 50 -3.43 -4.12 -1.68
C HIS A 50 -3.73 -5.06 -0.51
N LEU A 51 -2.85 -6.04 -0.25
CA LEU A 51 -2.98 -6.91 0.92
C LEU A 51 -2.92 -6.11 2.22
N SER A 52 -2.04 -5.11 2.30
CA SER A 52 -1.95 -4.26 3.48
C SER A 52 -3.28 -3.56 3.77
N ASP A 53 -3.91 -2.97 2.75
CA ASP A 53 -5.21 -2.33 2.90
C ASP A 53 -6.29 -3.32 3.35
N LEU A 54 -6.35 -4.49 2.71
CA LEU A 54 -7.35 -5.51 3.04
C LEU A 54 -7.15 -6.07 4.44
N ALA A 55 -5.90 -6.31 4.85
CA ALA A 55 -5.58 -6.79 6.19
C ALA A 55 -5.97 -5.76 7.24
N ARG A 56 -5.69 -4.48 7.00
CA ARG A 56 -6.07 -3.40 7.91
C ARG A 56 -7.59 -3.33 8.05
N GLU A 57 -8.31 -3.37 6.94
CA GLU A 57 -9.78 -3.32 6.96
C GLU A 57 -10.38 -4.53 7.68
N ALA A 58 -9.70 -5.68 7.66
CA ALA A 58 -10.13 -6.89 8.35
C ALA A 58 -9.65 -6.99 9.80
N GLY A 59 -8.90 -5.98 10.29
CA GLY A 59 -8.38 -5.99 11.66
C GLY A 59 -7.14 -6.86 11.85
N ARG A 60 -6.49 -7.30 10.78
CA ARG A 60 -5.26 -8.10 10.83
C ARG A 60 -4.05 -7.16 10.87
N GLU A 61 -3.75 -6.65 12.06
CA GLU A 61 -2.76 -5.59 12.26
C GLU A 61 -1.35 -6.01 11.86
N ASP A 62 -0.92 -7.20 12.26
CA ASP A 62 0.44 -7.67 11.98
C ASP A 62 0.65 -7.89 10.48
N GLU A 63 -0.33 -8.47 9.80
CA GLU A 63 -0.25 -8.67 8.36
C GLU A 63 -0.25 -7.32 7.61
N ALA A 64 -1.09 -6.38 8.05
CA ALA A 64 -1.14 -5.05 7.44
C ALA A 64 0.22 -4.35 7.52
N LEU A 65 0.88 -4.41 8.68
CA LEU A 65 2.18 -3.76 8.85
C LEU A 65 3.28 -4.48 8.07
N ALA A 66 3.32 -5.81 8.13
CA ALA A 66 4.35 -6.58 7.42
C ALA A 66 4.26 -6.37 5.90
N THR A 67 3.06 -6.47 5.33
CA THR A 67 2.88 -6.28 3.88
C THR A 67 3.10 -4.84 3.45
N GLY A 68 2.68 -3.87 4.27
CA GLY A 68 2.92 -2.45 3.98
C GLY A 68 4.40 -2.09 4.01
N ARG A 69 5.15 -2.62 4.97
CA ARG A 69 6.61 -2.42 5.04
C ARG A 69 7.32 -2.98 3.82
N GLU A 70 7.00 -4.21 3.44
CA GLU A 70 7.64 -4.84 2.30
C GLU A 70 7.29 -4.13 1.00
N ALA A 71 6.02 -3.75 0.81
CA ALA A 71 5.61 -3.02 -0.38
C ALA A 71 6.39 -1.72 -0.55
N LEU A 72 6.49 -0.92 0.50
CA LEU A 72 7.23 0.34 0.44
C LEU A 72 8.71 0.11 0.11
N ALA A 73 9.34 -0.86 0.75
CA ALA A 73 10.75 -1.19 0.49
C ALA A 73 10.96 -1.57 -0.97
N LEU A 74 10.05 -2.35 -1.55
CA LEU A 74 10.15 -2.77 -2.95
C LEU A 74 9.99 -1.60 -3.92
N TYR A 75 9.04 -0.69 -3.66
CA TYR A 75 8.91 0.50 -4.50
C TYR A 75 10.13 1.41 -4.40
N ARG A 76 10.65 1.62 -3.19
CA ARG A 76 11.85 2.45 -3.00
C ARG A 76 13.10 1.85 -3.67
N ALA A 77 13.15 0.53 -3.83
CA ALA A 77 14.27 -0.16 -4.47
C ALA A 77 14.25 -0.03 -6.00
N GLN A 78 13.14 0.43 -6.60
CA GLN A 78 13.09 0.67 -8.03
C GLN A 78 14.03 1.80 -8.43
N ALA A 79 14.63 1.72 -9.63
CA ALA A 79 15.55 2.76 -10.12
C ALA A 79 14.86 4.13 -10.24
N ALA A 80 13.59 4.12 -10.65
CA ALA A 80 12.79 5.33 -10.81
C ALA A 80 11.36 5.05 -10.32
N PRO A 81 11.13 5.08 -8.99
CA PRO A 81 9.79 4.80 -8.47
C PRO A 81 8.75 5.77 -9.02
N GLN A 82 7.60 5.24 -9.43
CA GLN A 82 6.49 6.08 -9.85
C GLN A 82 5.96 6.83 -8.63
N PRO A 83 5.82 8.16 -8.70
CA PRO A 83 5.41 8.95 -7.52
C PRO A 83 4.09 8.51 -6.91
N LEU A 84 3.10 8.15 -7.74
CA LEU A 84 1.81 7.69 -7.23
C LEU A 84 1.93 6.35 -6.49
N ASP A 85 2.68 5.41 -7.05
CA ASP A 85 2.91 4.12 -6.40
C ASP A 85 3.60 4.32 -5.04
N LEU A 86 4.60 5.18 -5.00
CA LEU A 86 5.33 5.49 -3.77
C LEU A 86 4.42 6.16 -2.74
N ALA A 87 3.62 7.14 -3.16
CA ALA A 87 2.68 7.82 -2.27
C ALA A 87 1.68 6.83 -1.66
N ASN A 88 1.12 5.97 -2.50
CA ASN A 88 0.15 4.97 -2.03
C ASN A 88 0.79 3.94 -1.09
N ALA A 89 2.03 3.55 -1.33
CA ALA A 89 2.75 2.64 -0.44
C ALA A 89 3.07 3.29 0.90
N LEU A 90 3.47 4.55 0.89
CA LEU A 90 3.66 5.33 2.13
C LEU A 90 2.36 5.41 2.93
N ARG A 91 1.26 5.67 2.24
CA ARG A 91 -0.07 5.74 2.86
C ARG A 91 -0.44 4.44 3.55
N VAL A 92 -0.32 3.29 2.87
CA VAL A 92 -0.73 2.02 3.49
C VAL A 92 0.16 1.63 4.66
N LYS A 93 1.46 1.91 4.59
CA LYS A 93 2.35 1.67 5.73
C LYS A 93 2.01 2.60 6.90
N ALA A 94 1.76 3.87 6.62
CA ALA A 94 1.40 4.84 7.66
C ALA A 94 0.10 4.44 8.35
N LEU A 95 -0.92 4.03 7.58
CA LEU A 95 -2.18 3.54 8.15
C LEU A 95 -1.96 2.32 9.05
N ALA A 96 -1.10 1.38 8.63
CA ALA A 96 -0.79 0.20 9.42
C ALA A 96 -0.03 0.56 10.70
N LEU A 97 0.88 1.52 10.64
CA LEU A 97 1.59 2.03 11.83
C LEU A 97 0.62 2.69 12.81
N ASP A 98 -0.31 3.50 12.31
CA ASP A 98 -1.33 4.12 13.15
C ASP A 98 -2.21 3.08 13.82
N LEU A 99 -2.59 2.03 13.09
CA LEU A 99 -3.38 0.93 13.64
C LEU A 99 -2.65 0.20 14.77
N ASN A 100 -1.33 0.14 14.69
CA ASN A 100 -0.46 -0.49 15.70
C ASN A 100 0.01 0.50 16.77
N ASP A 101 -0.63 1.65 16.89
CA ASP A 101 -0.31 2.71 17.88
C ASP A 101 1.12 3.27 17.73
N GLN A 102 1.71 3.16 16.54
CA GLN A 102 3.04 3.70 16.23
C GLN A 102 2.91 5.03 15.48
N HIS A 103 2.18 5.97 16.08
CA HIS A 103 1.82 7.24 15.43
C HIS A 103 3.05 8.10 15.12
N ASP A 104 4.04 8.14 16.02
CA ASP A 104 5.25 8.94 15.77
C ASP A 104 6.00 8.45 14.52
N ALA A 105 6.09 7.13 14.35
CA ALA A 105 6.74 6.56 13.18
C ALA A 105 5.94 6.83 11.90
N ALA A 106 4.61 6.95 12.00
CA ALA A 106 3.76 7.21 10.85
C ALA A 106 3.88 8.66 10.35
N VAL A 107 4.21 9.62 11.20
CA VAL A 107 4.22 11.05 10.86
C VAL A 107 5.11 11.36 9.67
N SER A 108 6.34 10.84 9.64
CA SER A 108 7.27 11.11 8.54
C SER A 108 6.75 10.54 7.22
N LEU A 109 6.07 9.39 7.27
CA LEU A 109 5.48 8.76 6.09
C LEU A 109 4.30 9.56 5.57
N TRP A 110 3.44 10.07 6.46
CA TRP A 110 2.33 10.92 6.08
C TRP A 110 2.82 12.22 5.43
N ARG A 111 3.90 12.82 5.96
CA ARG A 111 4.48 14.03 5.38
C ARG A 111 5.03 13.78 3.98
N GLU A 112 5.75 12.68 3.79
CA GLU A 112 6.30 12.33 2.49
C GLU A 112 5.19 12.04 1.49
N ALA A 113 4.18 11.27 1.88
CA ALA A 113 3.02 10.98 1.02
C ALA A 113 2.30 12.26 0.64
N ARG A 114 2.10 13.17 1.58
CA ARG A 114 1.45 14.47 1.32
C ARG A 114 2.19 15.26 0.24
N GLY A 115 3.52 15.33 0.35
CA GLY A 115 4.33 16.02 -0.65
C GLY A 115 4.19 15.41 -2.05
N LEU A 116 4.17 14.08 -2.12
CA LEU A 116 4.00 13.39 -3.40
C LEU A 116 2.61 13.62 -3.99
N TYR A 117 1.56 13.48 -3.18
CA TYR A 117 0.20 13.74 -3.65
C TYR A 117 0.02 15.20 -4.10
N ALA A 118 0.61 16.15 -3.37
CA ALA A 118 0.56 17.56 -3.74
C ALA A 118 1.23 17.79 -5.10
N GLY A 119 2.41 17.20 -5.31
CA GLY A 119 3.13 17.31 -6.59
C GLY A 119 2.37 16.70 -7.76
N LEU A 120 1.50 15.72 -7.49
CA LEU A 120 0.66 15.08 -8.50
C LEU A 120 -0.70 15.75 -8.68
N GLY A 121 -1.01 16.75 -7.88
CA GLY A 121 -2.31 17.42 -7.92
C GLY A 121 -3.46 16.59 -7.38
N ILE A 122 -3.18 15.63 -6.50
CA ILE A 122 -4.21 14.74 -5.93
C ILE A 122 -4.64 15.31 -4.58
N SER A 123 -5.61 16.22 -4.61
CA SER A 123 -6.06 16.94 -3.42
C SER A 123 -6.68 16.03 -2.35
N ALA A 124 -7.37 14.98 -2.76
CA ALA A 124 -7.94 14.01 -1.80
C ALA A 124 -6.85 13.31 -1.00
N GLY A 125 -5.73 12.96 -1.64
CA GLY A 125 -4.58 12.36 -0.96
C GLY A 125 -3.93 13.33 0.02
N VAL A 126 -3.77 14.59 -0.38
CA VAL A 126 -3.25 15.63 0.51
C VAL A 126 -4.14 15.79 1.74
N ALA A 127 -5.46 15.87 1.55
CA ALA A 127 -6.41 16.04 2.64
C ALA A 127 -6.36 14.87 3.62
N GLU A 128 -6.28 13.65 3.13
CA GLU A 128 -6.17 12.47 4.02
C GLU A 128 -4.90 12.53 4.85
N CYS A 129 -3.76 12.85 4.22
CA CYS A 129 -2.49 12.96 4.96
C CYS A 129 -2.58 14.02 6.06
N GLU A 130 -3.19 15.16 5.77
CA GLU A 130 -3.34 16.23 6.74
C GLU A 130 -4.20 15.83 7.93
N GLN A 131 -5.20 14.96 7.72
CA GLN A 131 -6.03 14.43 8.81
C GLN A 131 -5.22 13.59 9.80
N HIS A 132 -4.15 12.93 9.33
CA HIS A 132 -3.31 12.08 10.15
C HIS A 132 -2.10 12.80 10.73
N LEU A 133 -1.81 14.01 10.28
CA LEU A 133 -0.68 14.77 10.78
C LEU A 133 -1.08 15.58 12.03
N PRO A 134 -0.14 15.76 12.99
CA PRO A 134 -0.42 16.58 14.15
C PRO A 134 -0.75 18.01 13.74
N ARG A 135 -1.70 18.63 14.43
CA ARG A 135 -1.98 20.06 14.25
C ARG A 135 -0.77 20.84 14.75
N ARG A 136 -0.40 21.87 13.98
CA ARG A 136 0.63 22.78 14.44
C ARG A 136 0.11 23.53 15.66
N ALA A 137 0.92 23.59 16.71
CA ALA A 137 0.68 24.50 17.82
C ALA A 137 0.78 25.93 17.26
N THR A 138 -0.24 26.73 17.49
CA THR A 138 -0.24 28.14 17.10
C THR A 138 0.23 28.99 18.27
#